data_729df08682ff9f35aa0f24a436f3c60a
#
_entry.id   729df08682ff9f35aa0f24a436f3c60a
#
_cell.length_a   1.000
_cell.length_b   1.000
_cell.length_c   1.000
_cell.angle_alpha   90.00
_cell.angle_beta   90.00
_cell.angle_gamma   90.00
#
_symmetry.space_group_name_H-M   'P 1'
#
loop_
_entity.id
_entity.type
_entity.pdbx_description
1 polymer ?
#
loop_
_entity_poly.entity_id
_entity_poly.type
_entity_poly.pdbx_seq_one_letter_code
_entity_poly.pdbx_strand_id
1 'polypeptide(L)'
;MSRGFTLIEMVITIILLGIVGLFLGNIAGQAMGIYVDTTAREALIQQGRFLTERMSRELREAVPNSVMVANGCIEFLPIVNSAIYSELPSATGPFRLLPINKQVAQDERLVVLPRDAQALLGYPSPNAEQIAVITQSVVFDASNQLTMVDVPISAANPFSLQSPVRRVYLYRDPVAYCYISREQRIYRYQGYPLTRNKLAPDQFGSGVLMAENISRANFVVDVASLQRNGLIKIELTFAARGEEVRFDHNALIYNTP
;
A
#
# COMPACT_ATOMS: atom_id res chain seq x y z
N MET A 1 -75.80 19.31 24.07
CA MET A 1 -75.72 20.43 23.10
C MET A 1 -74.45 20.30 22.32
N SER A 2 -74.52 19.85 21.09
CA SER A 2 -73.36 19.78 20.15
C SER A 2 -73.08 21.18 19.62
N ARG A 3 -71.93 21.75 19.95
CA ARG A 3 -71.49 23.03 19.38
C ARG A 3 -71.05 22.79 17.97
N GLY A 4 -71.70 23.39 16.98
CA GLY A 4 -71.31 23.33 15.59
C GLY A 4 -70.04 24.17 15.33
N PHE A 5 -69.21 23.71 14.40
CA PHE A 5 -67.99 24.42 13.97
C PHE A 5 -68.39 25.69 13.20
N THR A 6 -67.71 26.79 13.45
CA THR A 6 -67.97 28.05 12.74
C THR A 6 -67.11 28.09 11.47
N LEU A 7 -67.60 28.76 10.41
CA LEU A 7 -66.91 28.93 9.18
C LEU A 7 -65.54 29.59 9.33
N ILE A 8 -65.45 30.58 10.26
CA ILE A 8 -64.16 31.26 10.56
C ILE A 8 -63.14 30.34 11.20
N GLU A 9 -63.57 29.41 12.03
CA GLU A 9 -62.69 28.44 12.71
C GLU A 9 -62.10 27.45 11.69
N MET A 10 -62.86 27.01 10.69
CA MET A 10 -62.38 26.21 9.58
C MET A 10 -61.33 26.95 8.73
N VAL A 11 -61.55 28.21 8.42
CA VAL A 11 -60.64 29.03 7.64
C VAL A 11 -59.29 29.21 8.38
N ILE A 12 -59.38 29.55 9.66
CA ILE A 12 -58.16 29.73 10.47
C ILE A 12 -57.38 28.42 10.60
N THR A 13 -58.05 27.29 10.80
CA THR A 13 -57.35 25.97 10.89
C THR A 13 -56.67 25.57 9.59
N ILE A 14 -57.27 25.82 8.42
CA ILE A 14 -56.63 25.54 7.14
C ILE A 14 -55.39 26.43 6.91
N ILE A 15 -55.49 27.73 7.24
CA ILE A 15 -54.36 28.65 7.15
C ILE A 15 -53.20 28.19 8.05
N LEU A 16 -53.49 27.87 9.32
CA LEU A 16 -52.50 27.40 10.27
C LEU A 16 -51.87 26.08 9.82
N LEU A 17 -52.67 25.12 9.33
CA LEU A 17 -52.16 23.86 8.80
C LEU A 17 -51.28 24.09 7.58
N GLY A 18 -51.62 25.02 6.69
CA GLY A 18 -50.82 25.43 5.56
C GLY A 18 -49.44 25.97 5.96
N ILE A 19 -49.42 26.88 6.93
CA ILE A 19 -48.17 27.46 7.48
C ILE A 19 -47.31 26.36 8.12
N VAL A 20 -47.89 25.55 9.01
CA VAL A 20 -47.18 24.43 9.66
C VAL A 20 -46.66 23.42 8.63
N GLY A 21 -47.45 23.09 7.63
CA GLY A 21 -47.02 22.18 6.54
C GLY A 21 -45.81 22.69 5.78
N LEU A 22 -45.74 23.99 5.47
CA LEU A 22 -44.56 24.60 4.80
C LEU A 22 -43.32 24.56 5.71
N PHE A 23 -43.47 24.84 7.01
CA PHE A 23 -42.36 24.74 7.96
C PHE A 23 -41.83 23.32 8.10
N LEU A 24 -42.72 22.34 8.25
CA LEU A 24 -42.34 20.93 8.37
C LEU A 24 -41.63 20.41 7.09
N GLY A 25 -42.13 20.79 5.93
CA GLY A 25 -41.50 20.44 4.64
C GLY A 25 -40.08 20.99 4.51
N ASN A 26 -39.85 22.22 4.93
CA ASN A 26 -38.53 22.85 4.91
C ASN A 26 -37.54 22.18 5.88
N ILE A 27 -37.99 21.88 7.13
CA ILE A 27 -37.18 21.16 8.11
C ILE A 27 -36.83 19.74 7.63
N ALA A 28 -37.76 19.02 7.07
CA ALA A 28 -37.52 17.68 6.52
C ALA A 28 -36.50 17.71 5.37
N GLY A 29 -36.59 18.71 4.47
CA GLY A 29 -35.61 18.90 3.38
C GLY A 29 -34.19 19.19 3.91
N GLN A 30 -34.05 20.05 4.89
CA GLN A 30 -32.77 20.36 5.52
C GLN A 30 -32.18 19.15 6.25
N ALA A 31 -32.98 18.42 7.00
CA ALA A 31 -32.55 17.23 7.71
C ALA A 31 -32.07 16.15 6.74
N MET A 32 -32.75 15.98 5.58
CA MET A 32 -32.31 15.04 4.54
C MET A 32 -31.02 15.48 3.89
N GLY A 33 -30.80 16.77 3.65
CA GLY A 33 -29.54 17.31 3.16
C GLY A 33 -28.38 16.98 4.09
N ILE A 34 -28.52 17.29 5.38
CA ILE A 34 -27.50 16.99 6.40
C ILE A 34 -27.19 15.48 6.47
N TYR A 35 -28.20 14.63 6.39
CA TYR A 35 -28.03 13.18 6.41
C TYR A 35 -27.21 12.70 5.20
N VAL A 36 -27.53 13.17 3.99
CA VAL A 36 -26.82 12.79 2.76
C VAL A 36 -25.37 13.25 2.80
N ASP A 37 -25.11 14.48 3.24
CA ASP A 37 -23.75 15.04 3.32
C ASP A 37 -22.92 14.31 4.37
N THR A 38 -23.49 14.03 5.54
CA THR A 38 -22.82 13.27 6.61
C THR A 38 -22.47 11.86 6.14
N THR A 39 -23.39 11.18 5.46
CA THR A 39 -23.15 9.83 4.94
C THR A 39 -22.06 9.83 3.85
N ALA A 40 -22.07 10.82 2.96
CA ALA A 40 -21.04 10.98 1.94
C ALA A 40 -19.66 11.21 2.57
N ARG A 41 -19.56 12.10 3.56
CA ARG A 41 -18.33 12.36 4.29
C ARG A 41 -17.81 11.11 5.01
N GLU A 42 -18.69 10.35 5.67
CA GLU A 42 -18.30 9.10 6.33
C GLU A 42 -17.76 8.07 5.35
N ALA A 43 -18.34 7.92 4.17
CA ALA A 43 -17.85 7.05 3.12
C ALA A 43 -16.42 7.44 2.67
N LEU A 44 -16.14 8.75 2.51
CA LEU A 44 -14.79 9.23 2.20
C LEU A 44 -13.80 8.92 3.31
N ILE A 45 -14.19 9.09 4.57
CA ILE A 45 -13.36 8.78 5.74
C ILE A 45 -13.02 7.28 5.78
N GLN A 46 -14.00 6.42 5.57
CA GLN A 46 -13.79 4.96 5.57
C GLN A 46 -12.85 4.51 4.44
N GLN A 47 -13.04 5.05 3.22
CA GLN A 47 -12.14 4.76 2.10
C GLN A 47 -10.70 5.24 2.39
N GLY A 48 -10.55 6.44 2.93
CA GLY A 48 -9.25 7.00 3.26
C GLY A 48 -8.51 6.19 4.33
N ARG A 49 -9.21 5.79 5.40
CA ARG A 49 -8.66 4.92 6.44
C ARG A 49 -8.24 3.57 5.88
N PHE A 50 -9.12 2.92 5.14
CA PHE A 50 -8.82 1.62 4.51
C PHE A 50 -7.56 1.71 3.65
N LEU A 51 -7.47 2.70 2.77
CA LEU A 51 -6.34 2.86 1.86
C LEU A 51 -5.04 3.14 2.63
N THR A 52 -5.04 4.10 3.55
CA THR A 52 -3.84 4.49 4.31
C THR A 52 -3.35 3.37 5.21
N GLU A 53 -4.23 2.67 5.90
CA GLU A 53 -3.86 1.53 6.75
C GLU A 53 -3.30 0.38 5.94
N ARG A 54 -3.92 0.05 4.80
CA ARG A 54 -3.43 -1.01 3.93
C ARG A 54 -2.07 -0.68 3.34
N MET A 55 -1.90 0.50 2.76
CA MET A 55 -0.62 0.95 2.23
C MET A 55 0.47 0.94 3.29
N SER A 56 0.18 1.47 4.48
CA SER A 56 1.15 1.52 5.57
C SER A 56 1.58 0.15 6.04
N ARG A 57 0.67 -0.81 6.11
CA ARG A 57 1.00 -2.19 6.49
C ARG A 57 1.90 -2.85 5.44
N GLU A 58 1.54 -2.76 4.16
CA GLU A 58 2.34 -3.33 3.08
C GLU A 58 3.73 -2.67 2.97
N LEU A 59 3.81 -1.35 3.15
CA LEU A 59 5.07 -0.62 3.12
C LEU A 59 6.00 -0.95 4.29
N ARG A 60 5.45 -1.26 5.48
CA ARG A 60 6.27 -1.71 6.63
C ARG A 60 6.89 -3.08 6.41
N GLU A 61 6.26 -3.91 5.59
CA GLU A 61 6.74 -5.24 5.22
C GLU A 61 7.55 -5.21 3.91
N ALA A 62 7.95 -4.04 3.44
CA ALA A 62 8.81 -3.90 2.27
C ALA A 62 10.27 -4.19 2.60
N VAL A 63 10.99 -4.72 1.63
CA VAL A 63 12.46 -4.84 1.68
C VAL A 63 13.05 -3.45 1.96
N PRO A 64 13.95 -3.31 2.92
CA PRO A 64 14.58 -2.02 3.21
C PRO A 64 15.15 -1.37 1.94
N ASN A 65 15.00 -0.07 1.85
CA ASN A 65 15.47 0.73 0.69
C ASN A 65 14.92 0.27 -0.68
N SER A 66 13.79 -0.45 -0.74
CA SER A 66 13.16 -0.88 -1.99
C SER A 66 12.03 0.02 -2.47
N VAL A 67 11.79 1.17 -1.84
CA VAL A 67 10.66 2.04 -2.21
C VAL A 67 11.08 3.08 -3.22
N MET A 68 10.32 3.18 -4.31
CA MET A 68 10.50 4.15 -5.38
C MET A 68 9.20 4.90 -5.65
N VAL A 69 9.30 6.21 -5.90
CA VAL A 69 8.17 7.06 -6.27
C VAL A 69 8.46 7.74 -7.60
N ALA A 70 7.56 7.56 -8.57
CA ALA A 70 7.58 8.28 -9.84
C ALA A 70 6.20 8.25 -10.50
N ASN A 71 5.88 9.25 -11.31
CA ASN A 71 4.66 9.31 -12.14
C ASN A 71 3.35 9.09 -11.38
N GLY A 72 3.25 9.57 -10.12
CA GLY A 72 2.08 9.36 -9.28
C GLY A 72 1.95 7.94 -8.73
N CYS A 73 2.96 7.10 -8.91
CA CYS A 73 3.04 5.76 -8.36
C CYS A 73 4.05 5.67 -7.22
N ILE A 74 3.76 4.85 -6.23
CA ILE A 74 4.71 4.34 -5.24
C ILE A 74 4.85 2.85 -5.44
N GLU A 75 6.08 2.36 -5.55
CA GLU A 75 6.43 0.97 -5.79
C GLU A 75 7.40 0.47 -4.73
N PHE A 76 7.28 -0.81 -4.38
CA PHE A 76 8.15 -1.46 -3.40
C PHE A 76 8.18 -2.97 -3.60
N LEU A 77 9.16 -3.63 -2.96
CA LEU A 77 9.28 -5.09 -2.94
C LEU A 77 8.80 -5.63 -1.60
N PRO A 78 7.66 -6.35 -1.54
CA PRO A 78 7.24 -7.02 -0.31
C PRO A 78 8.22 -8.12 0.09
N ILE A 79 8.54 -8.21 1.39
CA ILE A 79 9.29 -9.32 1.95
C ILE A 79 8.41 -10.57 1.94
N VAL A 80 8.80 -11.59 1.20
CA VAL A 80 8.15 -12.91 1.21
C VAL A 80 8.69 -13.76 2.37
N ASN A 81 10.01 -13.66 2.58
CA ASN A 81 10.70 -14.37 3.64
C ASN A 81 11.96 -13.58 4.05
N SER A 82 12.51 -13.88 5.20
CA SER A 82 13.83 -13.42 5.58
C SER A 82 14.62 -14.56 6.21
N ALA A 83 15.94 -14.48 6.11
CA ALA A 83 16.82 -15.49 6.64
C ALA A 83 18.08 -14.86 7.25
N ILE A 84 18.76 -15.65 8.06
CA ILE A 84 20.11 -15.35 8.55
C ILE A 84 21.07 -16.27 7.83
N TYR A 85 22.23 -15.77 7.45
CA TYR A 85 23.28 -16.57 6.82
C TYR A 85 24.54 -16.64 7.72
N SER A 86 25.32 -17.70 7.58
CA SER A 86 26.59 -17.83 8.30
C SER A 86 27.72 -17.07 7.60
N GLU A 87 27.82 -17.30 6.29
CA GLU A 87 28.84 -16.73 5.40
C GLU A 87 28.23 -16.46 4.04
N LEU A 88 28.80 -15.52 3.28
CA LEU A 88 28.39 -15.32 1.90
C LEU A 88 28.78 -16.55 1.07
N PRO A 89 27.99 -16.94 0.06
CA PRO A 89 28.28 -18.12 -0.73
C PRO A 89 29.61 -17.94 -1.48
N SER A 90 30.34 -19.03 -1.65
CA SER A 90 31.48 -19.08 -2.55
C SER A 90 31.01 -18.93 -4.01
N ALA A 91 31.93 -18.65 -4.93
CA ALA A 91 31.63 -18.33 -6.34
C ALA A 91 30.68 -19.29 -7.05
N THR A 92 30.59 -20.55 -6.63
CA THR A 92 29.77 -21.61 -7.28
C THR A 92 28.95 -22.43 -6.27
N GLY A 93 28.94 -22.04 -5.00
CA GLY A 93 28.28 -22.81 -3.93
C GLY A 93 26.85 -22.37 -3.63
N PRO A 94 26.09 -23.23 -2.95
CA PRO A 94 24.78 -22.87 -2.45
C PRO A 94 24.90 -21.79 -1.36
N PHE A 95 23.81 -21.06 -1.13
CA PHE A 95 23.74 -20.10 -0.04
C PHE A 95 23.19 -20.77 1.23
N ARG A 96 23.97 -20.79 2.30
CA ARG A 96 23.60 -21.44 3.55
C ARG A 96 22.79 -20.51 4.43
N LEU A 97 21.50 -20.81 4.55
CA LEU A 97 20.50 -19.95 5.17
C LEU A 97 19.76 -20.63 6.33
N LEU A 98 19.39 -19.83 7.33
CA LEU A 98 18.41 -20.16 8.34
C LEU A 98 17.16 -19.29 8.12
N PRO A 99 16.16 -19.77 7.37
CA PRO A 99 14.99 -18.99 7.03
C PRO A 99 13.97 -18.94 8.17
N ILE A 100 13.14 -17.88 8.19
CA ILE A 100 12.08 -17.73 9.17
C ILE A 100 10.87 -18.60 8.77
N ASN A 101 10.54 -18.66 7.46
CA ASN A 101 9.46 -19.51 6.96
C ASN A 101 9.99 -20.91 6.61
N LYS A 102 9.09 -21.89 6.62
CA LYS A 102 9.41 -23.31 6.40
C LYS A 102 9.84 -23.67 4.98
N GLN A 103 9.75 -22.78 4.02
CA GLN A 103 10.16 -23.04 2.65
C GLN A 103 10.66 -21.78 1.96
N VAL A 104 11.51 -21.97 0.97
CA VAL A 104 11.85 -20.99 -0.05
C VAL A 104 11.46 -21.56 -1.41
N ALA A 105 10.92 -20.74 -2.29
CA ALA A 105 10.44 -21.19 -3.58
C ALA A 105 11.44 -20.86 -4.70
N GLN A 106 11.42 -21.67 -5.74
CA GLN A 106 12.11 -21.37 -6.99
C GLN A 106 11.65 -20.01 -7.54
N ASP A 107 12.54 -19.30 -8.19
CA ASP A 107 12.36 -17.97 -8.79
C ASP A 107 12.18 -16.82 -7.78
N GLU A 108 12.20 -17.11 -6.47
CA GLU A 108 12.36 -16.04 -5.48
C GLU A 108 13.77 -15.44 -5.59
N ARG A 109 13.83 -14.13 -5.38
CA ARG A 109 15.09 -13.38 -5.34
C ARG A 109 15.48 -13.13 -3.91
N LEU A 110 16.78 -13.26 -3.63
CA LEU A 110 17.34 -12.83 -2.37
C LEU A 110 18.28 -11.64 -2.56
N VAL A 111 18.22 -10.74 -1.60
CA VAL A 111 19.09 -9.57 -1.56
C VAL A 111 19.79 -9.47 -0.21
N VAL A 112 21.10 -9.25 -0.25
CA VAL A 112 21.93 -8.98 0.92
C VAL A 112 22.25 -7.50 0.96
N LEU A 113 22.02 -6.85 2.11
CA LEU A 113 22.30 -5.44 2.32
C LEU A 113 21.71 -4.53 1.23
N PRO A 114 20.37 -4.47 1.09
CA PRO A 114 19.72 -3.59 0.11
C PRO A 114 20.02 -2.12 0.43
N ARG A 115 20.64 -1.40 -0.49
CA ARG A 115 21.14 -0.03 -0.26
C ARG A 115 20.40 1.04 -1.04
N ASP A 116 19.83 0.67 -2.18
CA ASP A 116 19.25 1.60 -3.13
C ASP A 116 18.06 0.99 -3.87
N ALA A 117 16.95 1.72 -3.93
CA ALA A 117 15.77 1.32 -4.67
C ALA A 117 16.04 1.21 -6.18
N GLN A 118 16.89 2.06 -6.74
CA GLN A 118 17.25 2.00 -8.14
C GLN A 118 17.98 0.69 -8.51
N ALA A 119 18.83 0.19 -7.62
CA ALA A 119 19.49 -1.10 -7.83
C ALA A 119 18.51 -2.27 -7.79
N LEU A 120 17.45 -2.19 -6.98
CA LEU A 120 16.45 -3.25 -6.79
C LEU A 120 15.31 -3.21 -7.81
N LEU A 121 14.84 -2.01 -8.16
CA LEU A 121 13.66 -1.74 -8.98
C LEU A 121 13.96 -0.96 -10.26
N GLY A 122 15.23 -0.62 -10.51
CA GLY A 122 15.66 0.27 -11.58
C GLY A 122 15.27 -0.18 -12.99
N TYR A 123 15.17 0.77 -13.90
CA TYR A 123 14.77 0.57 -15.28
C TYR A 123 15.98 0.64 -16.23
N PRO A 124 16.03 -0.16 -17.30
CA PRO A 124 15.02 -1.16 -17.75
C PRO A 124 15.02 -2.46 -16.96
N SER A 125 16.02 -2.72 -16.16
CA SER A 125 16.13 -3.89 -15.29
C SER A 125 16.91 -3.56 -14.02
N PRO A 126 16.65 -4.28 -12.91
CA PRO A 126 17.44 -4.15 -11.69
C PRO A 126 18.92 -4.43 -11.94
N ASN A 127 19.78 -3.79 -11.15
CA ASN A 127 21.19 -4.16 -11.11
C ASN A 127 21.35 -5.52 -10.41
N ALA A 128 22.08 -6.44 -11.01
CA ALA A 128 22.30 -7.79 -10.48
C ALA A 128 23.24 -7.85 -9.25
N GLU A 129 23.88 -6.74 -8.88
CA GLU A 129 24.71 -6.68 -7.68
C GLU A 129 23.90 -6.90 -6.41
N GLN A 130 24.40 -7.72 -5.48
CA GLN A 130 23.77 -8.06 -4.21
C GLN A 130 22.45 -8.86 -4.33
N ILE A 131 22.10 -9.35 -5.53
CA ILE A 131 20.86 -10.09 -5.81
C ILE A 131 21.23 -11.47 -6.40
N ALA A 132 20.59 -12.52 -5.87
CA ALA A 132 20.61 -13.85 -6.48
C ALA A 132 19.19 -14.37 -6.66
N VAL A 133 19.01 -15.33 -7.56
CA VAL A 133 17.72 -16.01 -7.79
C VAL A 133 17.83 -17.44 -7.27
N ILE A 134 16.80 -17.93 -6.58
CA ILE A 134 16.69 -19.30 -6.10
C ILE A 134 16.38 -20.19 -7.31
N THR A 135 17.22 -21.19 -7.55
CA THR A 135 17.08 -22.06 -8.72
C THR A 135 16.23 -23.30 -8.46
N GLN A 136 16.03 -23.66 -7.20
CA GLN A 136 15.23 -24.81 -6.79
C GLN A 136 14.55 -24.53 -5.46
N SER A 137 13.27 -24.91 -5.36
CA SER A 137 12.52 -24.83 -4.10
C SER A 137 13.11 -25.75 -3.04
N VAL A 138 13.24 -25.25 -1.82
CA VAL A 138 13.73 -26.01 -0.66
C VAL A 138 12.72 -25.91 0.47
N VAL A 139 12.29 -27.08 0.97
CA VAL A 139 11.41 -27.19 2.13
C VAL A 139 12.28 -27.51 3.34
N PHE A 140 12.11 -26.76 4.41
CA PHE A 140 12.83 -26.96 5.66
C PHE A 140 12.06 -27.94 6.53
N ASP A 141 12.77 -28.95 7.03
CA ASP A 141 12.16 -30.01 7.84
C ASP A 141 11.48 -29.42 9.11
N ALA A 142 10.26 -29.93 9.36
CA ALA A 142 9.42 -29.51 10.47
C ALA A 142 9.90 -30.04 11.85
N SER A 143 10.96 -30.80 11.89
CA SER A 143 11.51 -31.43 13.10
C SER A 143 12.23 -30.45 14.01
N ASN A 144 11.62 -29.31 14.34
CA ASN A 144 11.98 -28.37 15.43
C ASN A 144 13.46 -27.98 15.61
N GLN A 145 14.35 -28.32 14.69
CA GLN A 145 15.75 -27.90 14.76
C GLN A 145 15.97 -26.74 13.81
N LEU A 146 16.33 -25.59 14.37
CA LEU A 146 16.83 -24.44 13.65
C LEU A 146 18.19 -24.79 13.01
N THR A 147 18.16 -25.49 11.88
CA THR A 147 19.37 -25.87 11.15
C THR A 147 19.52 -25.01 9.90
N MET A 148 20.76 -24.64 9.62
CA MET A 148 21.09 -23.98 8.37
C MET A 148 20.96 -24.97 7.21
N VAL A 149 20.34 -24.51 6.11
CA VAL A 149 20.10 -25.32 4.91
C VAL A 149 20.75 -24.67 3.70
N ASP A 150 21.28 -25.49 2.82
CA ASP A 150 21.88 -25.06 1.58
C ASP A 150 20.80 -24.79 0.53
N VAL A 151 20.68 -23.53 0.11
CA VAL A 151 19.73 -23.05 -0.90
C VAL A 151 20.46 -22.83 -2.21
N PRO A 152 20.09 -23.57 -3.28
CA PRO A 152 20.70 -23.38 -4.60
C PRO A 152 20.34 -22.02 -5.19
N ILE A 153 21.35 -21.26 -5.60
CA ILE A 153 21.18 -19.92 -6.20
C ILE A 153 21.78 -19.85 -7.59
N SER A 154 21.27 -18.95 -8.42
CA SER A 154 21.82 -18.63 -9.72
C SER A 154 23.08 -17.78 -9.59
N ALA A 155 24.06 -18.09 -10.43
CA ALA A 155 25.28 -17.31 -10.64
C ALA A 155 26.33 -17.31 -9.54
N ALA A 156 27.55 -17.11 -10.00
CA ALA A 156 28.76 -16.90 -9.23
C ALA A 156 28.60 -15.63 -8.38
N ASN A 157 28.58 -15.81 -7.09
CA ASN A 157 28.68 -14.83 -6.02
C ASN A 157 28.33 -13.36 -6.37
N PRO A 158 27.05 -12.99 -6.40
CA PRO A 158 26.65 -11.60 -6.68
C PRO A 158 26.88 -10.70 -5.46
N PHE A 159 27.29 -11.25 -4.31
CA PHE A 159 27.37 -10.55 -3.05
C PHE A 159 28.78 -10.05 -2.78
N SER A 160 29.04 -8.78 -3.01
CA SER A 160 30.30 -8.12 -2.71
C SER A 160 30.36 -7.56 -1.28
N LEU A 161 29.21 -7.38 -0.62
CA LEU A 161 29.10 -6.78 0.69
C LEU A 161 28.31 -7.68 1.66
N GLN A 162 28.75 -7.73 2.91
CA GLN A 162 28.07 -8.42 3.98
C GLN A 162 27.08 -7.50 4.71
N SER A 163 25.94 -8.07 5.11
CA SER A 163 25.06 -7.41 6.09
C SER A 163 25.70 -7.47 7.47
N PRO A 164 25.74 -6.37 8.25
CA PRO A 164 26.28 -6.34 9.61
C PRO A 164 25.61 -7.35 10.54
N VAL A 165 24.32 -7.62 10.34
CA VAL A 165 23.54 -8.59 11.12
C VAL A 165 23.36 -9.92 10.39
N ARG A 166 24.07 -10.14 9.30
CA ARG A 166 24.01 -11.35 8.47
C ARG A 166 22.60 -11.71 8.00
N ARG A 167 21.79 -10.70 7.69
CA ARG A 167 20.42 -10.87 7.21
C ARG A 167 20.33 -10.84 5.69
N VAL A 168 19.45 -11.67 5.14
CA VAL A 168 19.05 -11.68 3.74
C VAL A 168 17.54 -11.59 3.65
N TYR A 169 17.02 -10.84 2.69
CA TYR A 169 15.60 -10.71 2.41
C TYR A 169 15.26 -11.44 1.13
N LEU A 170 14.13 -12.13 1.15
CA LEU A 170 13.58 -12.81 -0.01
C LEU A 170 12.34 -12.09 -0.49
N TYR A 171 12.27 -11.86 -1.79
CA TYR A 171 11.15 -11.19 -2.44
C TYR A 171 10.87 -11.85 -3.80
N ARG A 172 9.70 -11.57 -4.39
CA ARG A 172 9.32 -12.09 -5.70
C ARG A 172 8.97 -10.95 -6.64
N ASP A 173 7.75 -10.49 -6.59
CA ASP A 173 7.22 -9.49 -7.50
C ASP A 173 7.04 -8.14 -6.80
N PRO A 174 7.21 -7.05 -7.51
CA PRO A 174 6.94 -5.73 -6.96
C PRO A 174 5.44 -5.50 -6.81
N VAL A 175 5.12 -4.56 -5.92
CA VAL A 175 3.77 -4.01 -5.74
C VAL A 175 3.82 -2.52 -5.96
N ALA A 176 2.86 -1.99 -6.70
CA ALA A 176 2.71 -0.55 -6.91
C ALA A 176 1.31 -0.05 -6.56
N TYR A 177 1.23 1.13 -5.98
CA TYR A 177 0.01 1.93 -5.87
C TYR A 177 0.13 3.15 -6.75
N CYS A 178 -0.78 3.32 -7.70
CA CYS A 178 -0.74 4.44 -8.65
C CYS A 178 -2.01 5.28 -8.57
N TYR A 179 -1.84 6.57 -8.42
CA TYR A 179 -2.89 7.55 -8.56
C TYR A 179 -3.07 7.95 -10.03
N ILE A 180 -4.26 7.72 -10.56
CA ILE A 180 -4.66 8.11 -11.90
C ILE A 180 -5.54 9.36 -11.82
N SER A 181 -4.96 10.51 -12.01
CA SER A 181 -5.62 11.81 -11.79
C SER A 181 -6.86 12.02 -12.67
N ARG A 182 -6.85 11.52 -13.91
CA ARG A 182 -7.99 11.60 -14.84
C ARG A 182 -9.22 10.83 -14.34
N GLU A 183 -8.98 9.76 -13.59
CA GLU A 183 -10.03 8.90 -13.03
C GLU A 183 -10.35 9.25 -11.58
N GLN A 184 -9.50 10.05 -10.94
CA GLN A 184 -9.57 10.35 -9.50
C GLN A 184 -9.54 9.09 -8.64
N ARG A 185 -8.70 8.09 -9.02
CA ARG A 185 -8.65 6.76 -8.42
C ARG A 185 -7.23 6.34 -8.12
N ILE A 186 -7.11 5.48 -7.10
CA ILE A 186 -5.87 4.75 -6.83
C ILE A 186 -6.10 3.27 -7.09
N TYR A 187 -5.19 2.69 -7.87
CA TYR A 187 -5.13 1.27 -8.16
C TYR A 187 -3.89 0.64 -7.55
N ARG A 188 -4.02 -0.61 -7.11
CA ARG A 188 -2.93 -1.47 -6.67
C ARG A 188 -2.60 -2.47 -7.76
N TYR A 189 -1.34 -2.56 -8.11
CA TYR A 189 -0.79 -3.49 -9.11
C TYR A 189 0.15 -4.47 -8.45
N GLN A 190 0.16 -5.72 -8.92
CA GLN A 190 1.07 -6.78 -8.47
C GLN A 190 1.26 -7.82 -9.58
N GLY A 191 2.30 -8.67 -9.46
CA GLY A 191 2.54 -9.76 -10.42
C GLY A 191 3.00 -9.29 -11.78
N TYR A 192 3.58 -8.11 -11.89
CA TYR A 192 4.17 -7.61 -13.12
C TYR A 192 5.71 -7.77 -13.08
N PRO A 193 6.38 -7.87 -14.25
CA PRO A 193 7.81 -8.12 -14.28
C PRO A 193 8.63 -6.93 -13.79
N LEU A 194 9.78 -7.23 -13.16
CA LEU A 194 10.76 -6.20 -12.79
C LEU A 194 11.41 -5.54 -14.00
N THR A 195 11.57 -6.27 -15.11
CA THR A 195 12.12 -5.71 -16.35
C THR A 195 11.04 -4.91 -17.09
N ARG A 196 11.19 -3.59 -17.10
CA ARG A 196 10.24 -2.65 -17.72
C ARG A 196 10.89 -1.29 -17.98
N ASN A 197 10.25 -0.45 -18.78
CA ASN A 197 10.85 0.81 -19.22
C ASN A 197 10.62 1.99 -18.25
N LYS A 198 9.57 1.93 -17.43
CA LYS A 198 9.21 3.02 -16.51
C LYS A 198 8.30 2.53 -15.39
N LEU A 199 8.23 3.29 -14.30
CA LEU A 199 7.21 3.16 -13.26
C LEU A 199 5.95 3.88 -13.70
N ALA A 200 5.02 3.16 -14.32
CA ALA A 200 3.74 3.73 -14.76
C ALA A 200 2.69 2.62 -14.96
N PRO A 201 1.39 2.93 -14.78
CA PRO A 201 0.29 1.97 -14.85
C PRO A 201 0.22 1.16 -16.15
N ASP A 202 0.61 1.76 -17.27
CA ASP A 202 0.64 1.11 -18.58
C ASP A 202 1.64 -0.06 -18.69
N GLN A 203 2.54 -0.21 -17.71
CA GLN A 203 3.53 -1.30 -17.65
C GLN A 203 3.12 -2.44 -16.71
N PHE A 204 2.02 -2.30 -15.97
CA PHE A 204 1.68 -3.22 -14.85
C PHE A 204 0.52 -4.17 -15.15
N GLY A 205 -0.18 -4.00 -16.29
CA GLY A 205 -1.37 -4.78 -16.61
C GLY A 205 -2.60 -4.31 -15.84
N SER A 206 -3.43 -5.23 -15.36
CA SER A 206 -4.68 -4.90 -14.65
C SER A 206 -4.43 -4.57 -13.17
N GLY A 207 -4.90 -3.41 -12.74
CA GLY A 207 -4.87 -2.98 -11.35
C GLY A 207 -6.17 -3.28 -10.61
N VAL A 208 -6.07 -3.46 -9.31
CA VAL A 208 -7.23 -3.57 -8.40
C VAL A 208 -7.56 -2.18 -7.87
N LEU A 209 -8.82 -1.75 -8.03
CA LEU A 209 -9.29 -0.47 -7.48
C LEU A 209 -9.21 -0.49 -5.96
N MET A 210 -8.54 0.50 -5.39
CA MET A 210 -8.36 0.64 -3.94
C MET A 210 -9.19 1.76 -3.35
N ALA A 211 -9.31 2.88 -4.07
CA ALA A 211 -10.14 4.00 -3.66
C ALA A 211 -10.49 4.89 -4.85
N GLU A 212 -11.59 5.61 -4.73
CA GLU A 212 -12.10 6.59 -5.70
C GLU A 212 -12.42 7.92 -5.03
N ASN A 213 -12.81 8.91 -5.83
CA ASN A 213 -13.06 10.28 -5.35
C ASN A 213 -11.81 10.96 -4.76
N ILE A 214 -10.64 10.66 -5.30
CA ILE A 214 -9.36 11.24 -4.86
C ILE A 214 -9.06 12.45 -5.73
N SER A 215 -9.20 13.65 -5.18
CA SER A 215 -8.87 14.89 -5.87
C SER A 215 -7.36 15.15 -5.95
N ARG A 216 -6.61 14.64 -4.96
CA ARG A 216 -5.15 14.77 -4.90
C ARG A 216 -4.51 13.60 -4.17
N ALA A 217 -3.39 13.09 -4.71
CA ALA A 217 -2.52 12.17 -4.02
C ALA A 217 -1.06 12.59 -4.21
N ASN A 218 -0.28 12.52 -3.14
CA ASN A 218 1.15 12.81 -3.14
C ASN A 218 1.88 11.77 -2.29
N PHE A 219 2.93 11.18 -2.84
CA PHE A 219 3.79 10.23 -2.17
C PHE A 219 5.20 10.81 -2.10
N VAL A 220 5.78 10.85 -0.91
CA VAL A 220 7.14 11.33 -0.70
C VAL A 220 7.92 10.28 0.07
N VAL A 221 9.09 9.93 -0.44
CA VAL A 221 10.03 9.02 0.23
C VAL A 221 11.20 9.81 0.78
N ASP A 222 11.38 9.74 2.08
CA ASP A 222 12.60 10.19 2.74
C ASP A 222 13.47 8.95 2.99
N VAL A 223 14.53 8.85 2.19
CA VAL A 223 15.38 7.64 2.15
C VAL A 223 16.03 7.39 3.49
N ALA A 224 16.06 6.12 3.89
CA ALA A 224 16.76 5.70 5.10
C ALA A 224 18.25 6.03 5.04
N SER A 225 18.81 6.47 6.14
CA SER A 225 20.27 6.59 6.34
C SER A 225 20.72 5.54 7.38
N LEU A 226 22.03 5.35 7.54
CA LEU A 226 22.59 4.39 8.51
C LEU A 226 22.08 4.60 9.95
N GLN A 227 21.61 5.81 10.26
CA GLN A 227 21.14 6.19 11.61
C GLN A 227 19.64 6.47 11.69
N ARG A 228 18.89 6.38 10.55
CA ARG A 228 17.49 6.76 10.50
C ARG A 228 16.71 5.80 9.61
N ASN A 229 15.55 5.36 10.11
CA ASN A 229 14.59 4.59 9.32
C ASN A 229 14.07 5.40 8.12
N GLY A 230 13.71 4.73 7.05
CA GLY A 230 13.02 5.35 5.92
C GLY A 230 11.63 5.83 6.34
N LEU A 231 11.25 7.01 5.86
CA LEU A 231 9.92 7.58 6.09
C LEU A 231 9.21 7.77 4.77
N ILE A 232 7.99 7.26 4.69
CA ILE A 232 7.11 7.49 3.55
C ILE A 232 5.96 8.35 4.01
N LYS A 233 5.79 9.50 3.36
CA LYS A 233 4.63 10.36 3.52
C LYS A 233 3.59 10.02 2.47
N ILE A 234 2.36 9.79 2.91
CA ILE A 234 1.20 9.53 2.08
C ILE A 234 0.21 10.67 2.35
N GLU A 235 0.03 11.55 1.38
CA GLU A 235 -0.92 12.67 1.46
C GLU A 235 -2.04 12.43 0.45
N LEU A 236 -3.26 12.27 0.94
CA LEU A 236 -4.44 11.99 0.12
C LEU A 236 -5.52 13.00 0.43
N THR A 237 -6.17 13.52 -0.60
CA THR A 237 -7.35 14.37 -0.48
C THR A 237 -8.50 13.69 -1.23
N PHE A 238 -9.57 13.39 -0.52
CA PHE A 238 -10.80 12.86 -1.07
C PHE A 238 -11.81 13.98 -1.20
N ALA A 239 -12.54 14.03 -2.32
CA ALA A 239 -13.55 15.04 -2.54
C ALA A 239 -14.78 14.45 -3.27
N ALA A 240 -15.96 14.62 -2.69
CA ALA A 240 -17.23 14.26 -3.30
C ALA A 240 -18.36 15.14 -2.77
N ARG A 241 -19.28 15.53 -3.64
CA ARG A 241 -20.50 16.29 -3.30
C ARG A 241 -20.26 17.59 -2.50
N GLY A 242 -19.12 18.27 -2.73
CA GLY A 242 -18.76 19.48 -2.00
C GLY A 242 -18.06 19.25 -0.67
N GLU A 243 -17.96 18.01 -0.21
CA GLU A 243 -17.18 17.62 0.97
C GLU A 243 -15.75 17.27 0.57
N GLU A 244 -14.80 17.66 1.42
CA GLU A 244 -13.38 17.34 1.26
C GLU A 244 -12.83 16.77 2.57
N VAL A 245 -12.05 15.67 2.45
CA VAL A 245 -11.39 15.02 3.58
C VAL A 245 -9.94 14.77 3.24
N ARG A 246 -9.03 15.23 4.10
CA ARG A 246 -7.59 15.07 3.92
C ARG A 246 -7.02 14.03 4.90
N PHE A 247 -6.13 13.20 4.37
CA PHE A 247 -5.35 12.22 5.12
C PHE A 247 -3.87 12.50 4.93
N ASP A 248 -3.18 12.72 6.04
CA ASP A 248 -1.73 12.81 6.10
C ASP A 248 -1.22 11.65 6.95
N HIS A 249 -0.54 10.69 6.33
CA HIS A 249 -0.07 9.50 7.02
C HIS A 249 1.42 9.26 6.76
N ASN A 250 2.12 8.82 7.80
CA ASN A 250 3.54 8.50 7.75
C ASN A 250 3.74 7.00 8.00
N ALA A 251 4.34 6.30 7.03
CA ALA A 251 4.76 4.93 7.18
C ALA A 251 6.27 4.87 7.40
N LEU A 252 6.70 4.19 8.47
CA LEU A 252 8.10 3.93 8.75
C LEU A 252 8.50 2.59 8.13
N ILE A 253 9.60 2.58 7.38
CA ILE A 253 10.27 1.36 6.93
C ILE A 253 11.45 1.13 7.86
N TYR A 254 11.46 0.00 8.54
CA TYR A 254 12.57 -0.36 9.41
C TYR A 254 13.80 -0.68 8.55
N ASN A 255 14.82 0.16 8.68
CA ASN A 255 16.12 -0.09 8.10
C ASN A 255 16.91 -0.96 9.08
N THR A 256 16.76 -2.28 8.97
CA THR A 256 17.64 -3.24 9.66
C THR A 256 18.64 -3.76 8.62
N PRO A 257 19.84 -3.18 8.58
CA PRO A 257 20.87 -3.52 7.58
C PRO A 257 21.37 -4.94 7.68
#